data_fd3aca41dbe1b173c262f0b9e0613275
#
_entry.id   fd3aca41dbe1b173c262f0b9e0613275
#
_cell.length_a   1.000
_cell.length_b   1.000
_cell.length_c   1.000
_cell.angle_alpha   90.00
_cell.angle_beta   90.00
_cell.angle_gamma   90.00
#
_symmetry.space_group_name_H-M   'P 1'
#
loop_
_entity.id
_entity.type
_entity.pdbx_description
1 polymer ?
#
loop_
_entity_poly.entity_id
_entity_poly.type
_entity_poly.pdbx_seq_one_letter_code
_entity_poly.pdbx_strand_id
1 'polypeptide(L)'
;TYSLPFVRMPTLENPIQTSISMFMWTDAIERGPEMTALRDGVRGKDKLDVPIKMIWNYAGNCLINQHSEINRTHEILQDDKKCELIVVIDCHMTSSAKYADILLPDCTASEQMDFALDASCGNMSYVIFNDQVIKPRFECKTIYEMTSELAKRLGVEQQFTEGRTQEEWMRHLYAQSREAIPELPTFEEFRKQGIFKKRDPQGHHVAYKAFREDPQANPLTTPSGKIEIYSQALADIAATWELPEGDVIDPLPIYTPGFESYQDPLNKQYPLQLTGFHYKSRVHSTYGNVDVLKAACRQEMWINPLDAQKRGIHNGDKVRIFNDRGEVHIEAKVTPRMMPGVVALGEGAWYDPDTKRVDKGGCINVLTTQRPSPLAKGNPSHTNLVQVEKV
;
A
#
# COMPACT_ATOMS: atom_id res chain seq x y z
N THR A 1 -22.19 4.46 0.98
CA THR A 1 -21.85 5.57 0.07
C THR A 1 -22.60 5.42 -1.24
N TYR A 2 -23.09 6.53 -1.78
CA TYR A 2 -23.73 6.56 -3.09
C TYR A 2 -22.68 6.38 -4.19
N SER A 3 -22.91 5.45 -5.11
CA SER A 3 -22.01 5.14 -6.21
C SER A 3 -22.75 5.19 -7.54
N LEU A 4 -22.14 5.76 -8.57
CA LEU A 4 -22.68 5.73 -9.93
C LEU A 4 -22.42 4.36 -10.58
N PRO A 5 -23.41 3.79 -11.28
CA PRO A 5 -23.23 2.54 -12.03
C PRO A 5 -22.46 2.78 -13.34
N PHE A 6 -21.26 3.34 -13.24
CA PHE A 6 -20.37 3.57 -14.38
C PHE A 6 -19.75 2.25 -14.84
N VAL A 7 -19.81 1.97 -16.14
CA VAL A 7 -19.32 0.71 -16.71
C VAL A 7 -17.78 0.73 -16.73
N ARG A 8 -17.18 -0.34 -16.24
CA ARG A 8 -15.73 -0.53 -16.19
C ARG A 8 -15.25 -1.44 -17.31
N MET A 9 -13.94 -1.44 -17.53
CA MET A 9 -13.30 -2.40 -18.42
C MET A 9 -13.74 -3.83 -18.08
N PRO A 10 -14.08 -4.65 -19.07
CA PRO A 10 -14.35 -6.06 -18.84
C PRO A 10 -13.07 -6.74 -18.29
N THR A 11 -13.26 -7.66 -17.38
CA THR A 11 -12.19 -8.47 -16.82
C THR A 11 -12.39 -9.93 -17.22
N LEU A 12 -11.30 -10.58 -17.62
CA LEU A 12 -11.29 -12.02 -17.80
C LEU A 12 -11.04 -12.69 -16.45
N GLU A 13 -11.62 -13.87 -16.28
CA GLU A 13 -11.32 -14.68 -15.10
C GLU A 13 -9.85 -15.14 -15.15
N ASN A 14 -9.10 -14.84 -14.09
CA ASN A 14 -7.75 -15.34 -13.96
C ASN A 14 -7.79 -16.84 -13.58
N PRO A 15 -7.26 -17.74 -14.40
CA PRO A 15 -7.24 -19.17 -14.07
C PRO A 15 -6.36 -19.47 -12.85
N ILE A 16 -5.44 -18.58 -12.50
CA ILE A 16 -4.59 -18.71 -11.32
C ILE A 16 -5.23 -17.99 -10.15
N GLN A 17 -5.84 -18.75 -9.25
CA GLN A 17 -6.50 -18.23 -8.06
C GLN A 17 -5.60 -18.20 -6.81
N THR A 18 -4.37 -18.72 -6.94
CA THR A 18 -3.41 -18.72 -5.83
C THR A 18 -2.92 -17.32 -5.54
N SER A 19 -3.02 -16.90 -4.28
CA SER A 19 -2.53 -15.60 -3.84
C SER A 19 -1.94 -15.66 -2.43
N ILE A 20 -1.14 -14.68 -2.11
CA ILE A 20 -0.53 -14.47 -0.78
C ILE A 20 -0.78 -13.03 -0.35
N SER A 21 -0.57 -12.73 0.94
CA SER A 21 -0.48 -11.34 1.39
C SER A 21 0.63 -10.61 0.63
N MET A 22 0.36 -9.37 0.20
CA MET A 22 1.36 -8.53 -0.48
C MET A 22 2.61 -8.24 0.38
N PHE A 23 2.59 -8.55 1.67
CA PHE A 23 3.73 -8.40 2.57
C PHE A 23 4.53 -9.68 2.77
N MET A 24 4.14 -10.78 2.10
CA MET A 24 4.80 -12.09 2.20
C MET A 24 5.57 -12.48 0.92
N TRP A 25 5.72 -11.57 -0.04
CA TRP A 25 6.35 -11.90 -1.32
C TRP A 25 7.85 -12.21 -1.19
N THR A 26 8.56 -11.61 -0.24
CA THR A 26 9.97 -11.95 0.03
C THR A 26 10.12 -13.38 0.55
N ASP A 27 9.23 -13.77 1.46
CA ASP A 27 9.16 -15.16 1.93
C ASP A 27 8.79 -16.11 0.79
N ALA A 28 7.88 -15.72 -0.10
CA ALA A 28 7.50 -16.53 -1.25
C ALA A 28 8.63 -16.69 -2.29
N ILE A 29 9.58 -15.77 -2.36
CA ILE A 29 10.82 -15.94 -3.12
C ILE A 29 11.74 -16.96 -2.44
N GLU A 30 11.98 -16.82 -1.13
CA GLU A 30 13.00 -17.61 -0.42
C GLU A 30 12.52 -19.02 -0.06
N ARG A 31 11.25 -19.18 0.32
CA ARG A 31 10.70 -20.45 0.83
C ARG A 31 9.31 -20.80 0.27
N GLY A 32 8.98 -20.32 -0.95
CA GLY A 32 7.65 -20.47 -1.55
C GLY A 32 6.98 -21.83 -1.32
N PRO A 33 7.57 -22.96 -1.72
CA PRO A 33 6.96 -24.28 -1.54
C PRO A 33 6.72 -24.73 -0.08
N GLU A 34 7.31 -24.04 0.88
CA GLU A 34 7.10 -24.27 2.31
C GLU A 34 5.94 -23.44 2.88
N MET A 35 5.44 -22.46 2.13
CA MET A 35 4.36 -21.57 2.58
C MET A 35 3.00 -22.27 2.44
N THR A 36 2.24 -22.29 3.53
CA THR A 36 0.95 -22.97 3.61
C THR A 36 -0.21 -22.02 3.88
N ALA A 37 -1.43 -22.48 3.62
CA ALA A 37 -2.65 -21.74 3.93
C ALA A 37 -2.79 -21.47 5.44
N LEU A 38 -2.53 -22.49 6.27
CA LEU A 38 -2.74 -22.41 7.71
C LEU A 38 -1.68 -21.59 8.46
N ARG A 39 -0.43 -21.58 7.96
CA ARG A 39 0.66 -20.86 8.61
C ARG A 39 0.90 -19.47 7.98
N ASP A 40 0.91 -19.41 6.66
CA ASP A 40 1.34 -18.22 5.92
C ASP A 40 0.19 -17.48 5.23
N GLY A 41 -1.03 -18.01 5.30
CA GLY A 41 -2.21 -17.39 4.71
C GLY A 41 -2.25 -17.48 3.19
N VAL A 42 -1.67 -18.54 2.59
CA VAL A 42 -1.84 -18.85 1.16
C VAL A 42 -3.33 -19.05 0.87
N ARG A 43 -3.82 -18.47 -0.21
CA ARG A 43 -5.22 -18.56 -0.63
C ARG A 43 -5.32 -19.29 -1.96
N GLY A 44 -6.42 -19.99 -2.18
CA GLY A 44 -6.71 -20.74 -3.40
C GLY A 44 -6.02 -22.09 -3.50
N LYS A 45 -5.08 -22.41 -2.61
CA LYS A 45 -4.39 -23.72 -2.46
C LYS A 45 -3.94 -23.92 -1.02
N ASP A 46 -3.64 -25.18 -0.66
CA ASP A 46 -3.11 -25.51 0.67
C ASP A 46 -1.67 -25.00 0.86
N LYS A 47 -0.90 -24.89 -0.21
CA LYS A 47 0.48 -24.37 -0.22
C LYS A 47 0.87 -23.82 -1.59
N LEU A 48 1.95 -23.06 -1.65
CA LEU A 48 2.55 -22.66 -2.93
C LEU A 48 3.27 -23.84 -3.58
N ASP A 49 3.16 -23.94 -4.90
CA ASP A 49 3.82 -25.02 -5.67
C ASP A 49 5.28 -24.69 -5.95
N VAL A 50 5.57 -23.42 -6.19
CA VAL A 50 6.87 -22.89 -6.64
C VAL A 50 7.21 -21.59 -5.91
N PRO A 51 8.49 -21.21 -5.81
CA PRO A 51 8.87 -19.89 -5.34
C PRO A 51 8.53 -18.83 -6.40
N ILE A 52 8.39 -17.58 -5.98
CA ILE A 52 8.30 -16.45 -6.91
C ILE A 52 9.68 -16.26 -7.56
N LYS A 53 9.70 -16.20 -8.91
CA LYS A 53 10.91 -16.02 -9.71
C LYS A 53 10.86 -14.74 -10.56
N MET A 54 9.67 -14.22 -10.78
CA MET A 54 9.44 -13.00 -11.56
C MET A 54 8.53 -12.05 -10.78
N ILE A 55 8.86 -10.78 -10.79
CA ILE A 55 8.05 -9.70 -10.23
C ILE A 55 7.63 -8.75 -11.35
N TRP A 56 6.33 -8.45 -11.41
CA TRP A 56 5.77 -7.39 -12.24
C TRP A 56 5.19 -6.32 -11.32
N ASN A 57 5.91 -5.21 -11.17
CA ASN A 57 5.51 -4.10 -10.32
C ASN A 57 4.99 -2.93 -11.16
N TYR A 58 3.71 -2.59 -11.00
CA TYR A 58 3.07 -1.50 -11.71
C TYR A 58 2.66 -0.37 -10.75
N ALA A 59 3.06 0.86 -11.09
CA ALA A 59 2.66 2.11 -10.45
C ALA A 59 2.78 2.11 -8.92
N GLY A 60 3.85 1.50 -8.39
CA GLY A 60 4.00 1.38 -6.94
C GLY A 60 5.46 1.33 -6.49
N ASN A 61 5.79 2.15 -5.49
CA ASN A 61 7.09 2.09 -4.81
C ASN A 61 7.09 0.96 -3.75
N CYS A 62 6.66 -0.25 -4.16
CA CYS A 62 6.30 -1.35 -3.27
C CYS A 62 7.48 -2.27 -2.96
N LEU A 63 8.40 -2.49 -3.90
CA LEU A 63 9.45 -3.50 -3.77
C LEU A 63 10.40 -3.19 -2.62
N ILE A 64 10.85 -1.97 -2.53
CA ILE A 64 11.82 -1.59 -1.49
C ILE A 64 11.23 -0.61 -0.47
N ASN A 65 10.43 0.36 -0.88
CA ASN A 65 10.05 1.45 0.00
C ASN A 65 8.88 1.09 0.93
N GLN A 66 7.90 0.32 0.45
CA GLN A 66 6.73 -0.10 1.23
C GLN A 66 7.05 -1.31 2.10
N HIS A 67 8.00 -2.14 1.70
CA HIS A 67 8.30 -3.38 2.39
C HIS A 67 9.25 -3.16 3.58
N SER A 68 9.00 -3.87 4.67
CA SER A 68 9.82 -3.80 5.88
C SER A 68 11.18 -4.51 5.68
N GLU A 69 12.10 -4.36 6.65
CA GLU A 69 13.45 -4.96 6.61
C GLU A 69 14.14 -4.73 5.25
N ILE A 70 14.21 -3.46 4.85
CA ILE A 70 14.70 -3.07 3.53
C ILE A 70 16.07 -3.67 3.21
N ASN A 71 16.96 -3.82 4.19
CA ASN A 71 18.28 -4.42 3.96
C ASN A 71 18.19 -5.89 3.56
N ARG A 72 17.30 -6.68 4.19
CA ARG A 72 17.01 -8.07 3.77
C ARG A 72 16.38 -8.10 2.37
N THR A 73 15.40 -7.24 2.13
CA THR A 73 14.75 -7.12 0.83
C THR A 73 15.73 -6.77 -0.28
N HIS A 74 16.66 -5.84 0.00
CA HIS A 74 17.74 -5.48 -0.92
C HIS A 74 18.60 -6.71 -1.30
N GLU A 75 19.00 -7.53 -0.33
CA GLU A 75 19.78 -8.75 -0.58
C GLU A 75 19.02 -9.79 -1.42
N ILE A 76 17.70 -9.89 -1.22
CA ILE A 76 16.86 -10.79 -2.01
C ILE A 76 16.75 -10.30 -3.46
N LEU A 77 16.51 -9.01 -3.67
CA LEU A 77 16.30 -8.43 -5.01
C LEU A 77 17.60 -8.34 -5.83
N GLN A 78 18.76 -8.38 -5.20
CA GLN A 78 20.06 -8.37 -5.90
C GLN A 78 20.60 -9.77 -6.23
N ASP A 79 19.91 -10.82 -5.82
CA ASP A 79 20.31 -12.20 -6.07
C ASP A 79 19.46 -12.81 -7.20
N ASP A 80 20.00 -12.83 -8.42
CA ASP A 80 19.34 -13.40 -9.61
C ASP A 80 18.97 -14.88 -9.46
N LYS A 81 19.60 -15.59 -8.50
CA LYS A 81 19.22 -16.98 -8.20
C LYS A 81 17.91 -17.05 -7.40
N LYS A 82 17.59 -15.99 -6.67
CA LYS A 82 16.37 -15.89 -5.89
C LYS A 82 15.22 -15.32 -6.74
N CYS A 83 15.40 -14.14 -7.32
CA CYS A 83 14.43 -13.47 -8.20
C CYS A 83 15.07 -13.24 -9.57
N GLU A 84 14.61 -13.96 -10.59
CA GLU A 84 15.27 -14.03 -11.91
C GLU A 84 14.93 -12.84 -12.80
N LEU A 85 13.79 -12.16 -12.57
CA LEU A 85 13.36 -11.04 -13.41
C LEU A 85 12.47 -10.07 -12.62
N ILE A 86 12.84 -8.79 -12.65
CA ILE A 86 12.06 -7.71 -12.05
C ILE A 86 11.69 -6.70 -13.13
N VAL A 87 10.40 -6.62 -13.44
CA VAL A 87 9.84 -5.62 -14.35
C VAL A 87 9.15 -4.54 -13.53
N VAL A 88 9.55 -3.29 -13.72
CA VAL A 88 8.89 -2.15 -13.09
C VAL A 88 8.32 -1.22 -14.15
N ILE A 89 7.07 -0.84 -13.97
CA ILE A 89 6.37 0.16 -14.80
C ILE A 89 6.02 1.33 -13.87
N ASP A 90 6.64 2.47 -14.09
CA ASP A 90 6.42 3.66 -13.25
C ASP A 90 6.71 4.94 -14.05
N CYS A 91 6.05 6.03 -13.70
CA CYS A 91 6.30 7.36 -14.28
C CYS A 91 7.47 8.11 -13.60
N HIS A 92 8.02 7.54 -12.52
CA HIS A 92 9.14 8.11 -11.77
C HIS A 92 10.20 7.06 -11.45
N MET A 93 11.47 7.49 -11.36
CA MET A 93 12.58 6.67 -10.87
C MET A 93 12.49 6.56 -9.35
N THR A 94 11.54 5.76 -8.87
CA THR A 94 11.31 5.48 -7.44
C THR A 94 12.45 4.64 -6.85
N SER A 95 12.47 4.52 -5.53
CA SER A 95 13.42 3.61 -4.87
C SER A 95 13.26 2.17 -5.37
N SER A 96 12.04 1.74 -5.66
CA SER A 96 11.74 0.41 -6.21
C SER A 96 12.14 0.28 -7.69
N ALA A 97 11.97 1.33 -8.50
CA ALA A 97 12.35 1.34 -9.91
C ALA A 97 13.86 1.11 -10.13
N LYS A 98 14.70 1.46 -9.14
CA LYS A 98 16.15 1.22 -9.19
C LYS A 98 16.55 -0.26 -9.13
N TYR A 99 15.62 -1.15 -8.81
CA TYR A 99 15.85 -2.60 -8.73
C TYR A 99 15.35 -3.34 -9.98
N ALA A 100 14.81 -2.62 -10.96
CA ALA A 100 14.28 -3.24 -12.17
C ALA A 100 15.40 -3.75 -13.10
N ASP A 101 15.25 -4.97 -13.61
CA ASP A 101 15.98 -5.47 -14.76
C ASP A 101 15.45 -4.83 -16.05
N ILE A 102 14.10 -4.66 -16.10
CA ILE A 102 13.41 -3.96 -17.18
C ILE A 102 12.55 -2.85 -16.58
N LEU A 103 12.87 -1.61 -16.91
CA LEU A 103 12.09 -0.45 -16.55
C LEU A 103 11.31 0.06 -17.77
N LEU A 104 9.97 0.07 -17.65
CA LEU A 104 9.08 0.58 -18.68
C LEU A 104 8.51 1.93 -18.21
N PRO A 105 8.80 3.04 -18.90
CA PRO A 105 8.34 4.36 -18.51
C PRO A 105 6.87 4.54 -18.83
N ASP A 106 6.04 4.76 -17.78
CA ASP A 106 4.61 5.01 -17.90
C ASP A 106 4.32 6.49 -18.12
N CYS A 107 3.19 6.77 -18.75
CA CYS A 107 2.66 8.12 -18.86
C CYS A 107 2.14 8.64 -17.51
N THR A 108 2.41 9.91 -17.23
CA THR A 108 1.73 10.63 -16.15
C THR A 108 0.28 10.91 -16.51
N ALA A 109 -0.55 11.28 -15.54
CA ALA A 109 -1.94 11.67 -15.80
C ALA A 109 -2.08 12.83 -16.80
N SER A 110 -1.07 13.71 -16.92
CA SER A 110 -1.08 14.80 -17.91
C SER A 110 -0.76 14.35 -19.33
N GLU A 111 -0.18 13.17 -19.50
CA GLU A 111 0.30 12.61 -20.76
C GLU A 111 -0.68 11.61 -21.38
N GLN A 112 -1.76 11.29 -20.73
CA GLN A 112 -2.76 10.32 -21.17
C GLN A 112 -4.18 10.79 -20.91
N MET A 113 -5.13 10.14 -21.59
CA MET A 113 -6.55 10.31 -21.39
C MET A 113 -7.11 9.14 -20.59
N ASP A 114 -7.95 9.43 -19.56
CA ASP A 114 -8.54 8.37 -18.73
C ASP A 114 -9.80 8.88 -18.00
N PHE A 115 -10.54 7.98 -17.36
CA PHE A 115 -11.59 8.31 -16.40
C PHE A 115 -11.11 8.04 -14.98
N ALA A 116 -11.22 9.03 -14.09
CA ALA A 116 -11.12 8.79 -12.66
C ALA A 116 -12.51 8.42 -12.13
N LEU A 117 -12.66 7.16 -11.75
CA LEU A 117 -13.88 6.56 -11.25
C LEU A 117 -13.83 6.37 -9.73
N ASP A 118 -14.98 5.98 -9.14
CA ASP A 118 -15.13 5.66 -7.71
C ASP A 118 -14.94 6.79 -6.72
N ALA A 119 -15.00 7.95 -7.19
CA ALA A 119 -14.98 9.06 -6.30
C ALA A 119 -16.39 9.23 -5.68
N SER A 120 -16.58 8.73 -4.47
CA SER A 120 -17.79 8.95 -3.68
C SER A 120 -17.45 9.73 -2.42
N CYS A 121 -18.21 10.77 -2.16
CA CYS A 121 -18.10 11.62 -0.99
C CYS A 121 -19.43 11.67 -0.26
N GLY A 122 -19.62 10.80 0.74
CA GLY A 122 -20.84 10.78 1.55
C GLY A 122 -22.08 10.51 0.71
N ASN A 123 -22.82 11.54 0.34
CA ASN A 123 -24.03 11.46 -0.45
C ASN A 123 -23.88 11.90 -1.92
N MET A 124 -22.66 11.92 -2.42
CA MET A 124 -22.37 12.32 -3.80
C MET A 124 -21.38 11.35 -4.44
N SER A 125 -21.64 11.02 -5.70
CA SER A 125 -20.69 10.32 -6.56
C SER A 125 -20.32 11.19 -7.75
N TYR A 126 -19.10 11.01 -8.27
CA TYR A 126 -18.63 11.75 -9.43
C TYR A 126 -17.70 10.92 -10.30
N VAL A 127 -17.62 11.32 -11.56
CA VAL A 127 -16.68 10.81 -12.54
C VAL A 127 -15.90 11.99 -13.10
N ILE A 128 -14.59 11.87 -13.20
CA ILE A 128 -13.72 12.90 -13.78
C ILE A 128 -13.24 12.40 -15.13
N PHE A 129 -13.28 13.28 -16.12
CA PHE A 129 -12.59 13.11 -17.39
C PHE A 129 -11.19 13.68 -17.25
N ASN A 130 -10.18 12.83 -17.26
CA ASN A 130 -8.79 13.24 -17.34
C ASN A 130 -8.42 13.33 -18.83
N ASP A 131 -8.23 14.55 -19.35
CA ASP A 131 -7.82 14.75 -20.73
C ASP A 131 -6.29 14.84 -20.84
N GLN A 132 -5.74 14.41 -21.95
CA GLN A 132 -4.33 14.57 -22.24
C GLN A 132 -4.01 16.05 -22.43
N VAL A 133 -3.10 16.59 -21.61
CA VAL A 133 -2.69 18.01 -21.62
C VAL A 133 -1.41 18.22 -22.41
N ILE A 134 -0.49 17.24 -22.35
CA ILE A 134 0.79 17.25 -23.06
C ILE A 134 1.00 15.91 -23.75
N LYS A 135 1.81 15.91 -24.82
CA LYS A 135 2.24 14.64 -25.44
C LYS A 135 3.16 13.85 -24.50
N PRO A 136 3.10 12.52 -24.52
CA PRO A 136 4.07 11.69 -23.81
C PRO A 136 5.50 12.14 -24.08
N ARG A 137 6.29 12.24 -23.03
CA ARG A 137 7.70 12.63 -23.11
C ARG A 137 8.60 11.42 -23.18
N PHE A 138 9.72 11.56 -23.85
CA PHE A 138 10.73 10.51 -24.02
C PHE A 138 10.12 9.23 -24.62
N GLU A 139 10.35 8.08 -24.01
CA GLU A 139 9.84 6.78 -24.43
C GLU A 139 8.57 6.35 -23.67
N CYS A 140 7.92 7.29 -22.95
CA CYS A 140 6.72 6.97 -22.19
C CYS A 140 5.58 6.49 -23.08
N LYS A 141 4.93 5.42 -22.64
CA LYS A 141 3.70 4.87 -23.23
C LYS A 141 2.67 4.65 -22.12
N THR A 142 1.41 4.63 -22.45
CA THR A 142 0.38 4.24 -21.48
C THR A 142 0.51 2.74 -21.18
N ILE A 143 0.05 2.33 -19.99
CA ILE A 143 0.03 0.91 -19.63
C ILE A 143 -0.77 0.09 -20.66
N TYR A 144 -1.84 0.66 -21.22
CA TYR A 144 -2.63 0.01 -22.26
C TYR A 144 -1.82 -0.24 -23.55
N GLU A 145 -1.04 0.74 -24.01
CA GLU A 145 -0.17 0.59 -25.18
C GLU A 145 0.92 -0.46 -24.92
N MET A 146 1.59 -0.41 -23.74
CA MET A 146 2.63 -1.37 -23.39
C MET A 146 2.09 -2.81 -23.33
N THR A 147 0.94 -3.01 -22.71
CA THR A 147 0.33 -4.33 -22.57
C THR A 147 -0.27 -4.83 -23.89
N SER A 148 -0.78 -3.94 -24.75
CA SER A 148 -1.22 -4.29 -26.12
C SER A 148 -0.06 -4.76 -26.99
N GLU A 149 1.10 -4.10 -26.92
CA GLU A 149 2.32 -4.53 -27.58
C GLU A 149 2.82 -5.90 -27.08
N LEU A 150 2.70 -6.15 -25.78
CA LEU A 150 3.01 -7.45 -25.21
C LEU A 150 2.02 -8.53 -25.69
N ALA A 151 0.71 -8.23 -25.67
CA ALA A 151 -0.34 -9.12 -26.15
C ALA A 151 -0.14 -9.50 -27.64
N LYS A 152 0.30 -8.55 -28.47
CA LYS A 152 0.66 -8.79 -29.87
C LYS A 152 1.79 -9.80 -29.99
N ARG A 153 2.86 -9.65 -29.22
CA ARG A 153 4.00 -10.60 -29.22
C ARG A 153 3.61 -11.99 -28.71
N LEU A 154 2.63 -12.06 -27.82
CA LEU A 154 2.08 -13.31 -27.30
C LEU A 154 0.99 -13.91 -28.22
N GLY A 155 0.59 -13.23 -29.31
CA GLY A 155 -0.43 -13.71 -30.24
C GLY A 155 -1.86 -13.61 -29.72
N VAL A 156 -2.11 -12.78 -28.72
CA VAL A 156 -3.43 -12.61 -28.05
C VAL A 156 -3.96 -11.16 -28.15
N GLU A 157 -3.42 -10.36 -29.06
CA GLU A 157 -3.77 -8.94 -29.23
C GLU A 157 -5.29 -8.74 -29.41
N GLN A 158 -5.91 -9.53 -30.29
CA GLN A 158 -7.34 -9.39 -30.57
C GLN A 158 -8.22 -9.71 -29.36
N GLN A 159 -7.84 -10.69 -28.55
CA GLN A 159 -8.57 -11.04 -27.33
C GLN A 159 -8.38 -9.98 -26.24
N PHE A 160 -7.22 -9.32 -26.22
CA PHE A 160 -6.92 -8.30 -25.22
C PHE A 160 -7.53 -6.95 -25.56
N THR A 161 -7.42 -6.51 -26.84
CA THR A 161 -7.82 -5.16 -27.26
C THR A 161 -9.22 -5.12 -27.86
N GLU A 162 -9.77 -6.23 -28.32
CA GLU A 162 -10.95 -6.31 -29.22
C GLU A 162 -10.83 -5.39 -30.45
N GLY A 163 -9.58 -5.08 -30.84
CA GLY A 163 -9.27 -4.17 -31.94
C GLY A 163 -9.47 -2.69 -31.60
N ARG A 164 -9.63 -2.31 -30.33
CA ARG A 164 -9.87 -0.94 -29.90
C ARG A 164 -8.59 -0.28 -29.35
N THR A 165 -8.44 0.98 -29.65
CA THR A 165 -7.51 1.90 -28.95
C THR A 165 -8.03 2.28 -27.58
N GLN A 166 -7.21 2.93 -26.75
CA GLN A 166 -7.62 3.42 -25.44
C GLN A 166 -8.81 4.40 -25.53
N GLU A 167 -8.80 5.34 -26.46
CA GLU A 167 -9.90 6.29 -26.64
C GLU A 167 -11.18 5.58 -27.11
N GLU A 168 -11.08 4.60 -28.02
CA GLU A 168 -12.25 3.82 -28.48
C GLU A 168 -12.84 2.99 -27.34
N TRP A 169 -12.02 2.45 -26.44
CA TRP A 169 -12.48 1.82 -25.21
C TRP A 169 -13.22 2.82 -24.32
N MET A 170 -12.65 3.99 -24.06
CA MET A 170 -13.28 5.02 -23.27
C MET A 170 -14.66 5.42 -23.83
N ARG A 171 -14.76 5.62 -25.14
CA ARG A 171 -16.01 5.95 -25.82
C ARG A 171 -17.04 4.81 -25.70
N HIS A 172 -16.60 3.57 -25.88
CA HIS A 172 -17.44 2.39 -25.74
C HIS A 172 -18.04 2.25 -24.33
N LEU A 173 -17.21 2.28 -23.30
CA LEU A 173 -17.61 2.17 -21.91
C LEU A 173 -18.49 3.35 -21.47
N TYR A 174 -18.18 4.55 -21.97
CA TYR A 174 -18.98 5.74 -21.71
C TYR A 174 -20.38 5.64 -22.32
N ALA A 175 -20.50 5.13 -23.56
CA ALA A 175 -21.80 4.91 -24.20
C ALA A 175 -22.67 3.93 -23.40
N GLN A 176 -22.09 2.81 -22.95
CA GLN A 176 -22.80 1.86 -22.07
C GLN A 176 -23.17 2.50 -20.72
N SER A 177 -22.29 3.33 -20.14
CA SER A 177 -22.58 4.03 -18.89
C SER A 177 -23.75 5.02 -19.02
N ARG A 178 -23.93 5.64 -20.19
CA ARG A 178 -25.07 6.53 -20.46
C ARG A 178 -26.41 5.79 -20.48
N GLU A 179 -26.45 4.52 -20.84
CA GLU A 179 -27.66 3.70 -20.75
C GLU A 179 -28.09 3.52 -19.29
N ALA A 180 -27.14 3.33 -18.38
CA ALA A 180 -27.39 3.19 -16.95
C ALA A 180 -27.57 4.52 -16.21
N ILE A 181 -27.02 5.60 -16.76
CA ILE A 181 -27.03 6.96 -16.17
C ILE A 181 -27.49 7.94 -17.27
N PRO A 182 -28.79 8.05 -17.55
CA PRO A 182 -29.31 8.89 -18.64
C PRO A 182 -28.95 10.39 -18.53
N GLU A 183 -28.63 10.85 -17.34
CA GLU A 183 -28.23 12.24 -17.10
C GLU A 183 -26.79 12.55 -17.51
N LEU A 184 -25.98 11.54 -17.86
CA LEU A 184 -24.64 11.79 -18.39
C LEU A 184 -24.73 12.56 -19.71
N PRO A 185 -23.94 13.66 -19.87
CA PRO A 185 -23.90 14.40 -21.13
C PRO A 185 -23.33 13.54 -22.28
N THR A 186 -23.24 14.09 -23.47
CA THR A 186 -22.48 13.44 -24.55
C THR A 186 -21.01 13.33 -24.18
N PHE A 187 -20.26 12.40 -24.78
CA PHE A 187 -18.84 12.23 -24.51
C PHE A 187 -18.06 13.54 -24.67
N GLU A 188 -18.34 14.29 -25.73
CA GLU A 188 -17.65 15.55 -26.02
C GLU A 188 -18.02 16.66 -25.03
N GLU A 189 -19.27 16.72 -24.59
CA GLU A 189 -19.69 17.64 -23.54
C GLU A 189 -19.03 17.28 -22.20
N PHE A 190 -18.97 15.98 -21.86
CA PHE A 190 -18.32 15.52 -20.64
C PHE A 190 -16.81 15.82 -20.66
N ARG A 191 -16.14 15.56 -21.79
CA ARG A 191 -14.74 15.91 -21.99
C ARG A 191 -14.50 17.42 -21.73
N LYS A 192 -15.38 18.27 -22.27
CA LYS A 192 -15.30 19.72 -22.08
C LYS A 192 -15.60 20.17 -20.64
N GLN A 193 -16.55 19.50 -19.96
CA GLN A 193 -16.91 19.80 -18.56
C GLN A 193 -15.85 19.30 -17.56
N GLY A 194 -15.16 18.22 -17.89
CA GLY A 194 -14.13 17.58 -17.05
C GLY A 194 -14.66 16.80 -15.87
N ILE A 195 -15.88 17.03 -15.41
CA ILE A 195 -16.45 16.32 -14.25
C ILE A 195 -17.97 16.24 -14.33
N PHE A 196 -18.51 15.06 -14.02
CA PHE A 196 -19.95 14.83 -13.78
C PHE A 196 -20.16 14.45 -12.31
N LYS A 197 -21.15 15.06 -11.68
CA LYS A 197 -21.49 14.85 -10.27
C LYS A 197 -22.97 14.51 -10.12
N LYS A 198 -23.30 13.54 -9.29
CA LYS A 198 -24.68 13.21 -8.93
C LYS A 198 -24.79 13.03 -7.42
N ARG A 199 -25.77 13.70 -6.83
CA ARG A 199 -26.10 13.51 -5.42
C ARG A 199 -27.06 12.34 -5.26
N ASP A 200 -26.93 11.66 -4.12
CA ASP A 200 -27.87 10.65 -3.71
C ASP A 200 -29.25 11.31 -3.47
N PRO A 201 -30.29 10.92 -4.19
CA PRO A 201 -31.64 11.45 -3.96
C PRO A 201 -32.18 11.11 -2.57
N GLN A 202 -31.65 10.08 -1.91
CA GLN A 202 -32.03 9.72 -0.53
C GLN A 202 -31.31 10.56 0.54
N GLY A 203 -30.39 11.46 0.13
CA GLY A 203 -29.63 12.32 1.03
C GLY A 203 -28.43 11.65 1.67
N HIS A 204 -28.09 12.05 2.88
CA HIS A 204 -26.91 11.53 3.57
C HIS A 204 -27.12 10.08 4.01
N HIS A 205 -26.16 9.23 3.64
CA HIS A 205 -26.09 7.87 4.18
C HIS A 205 -25.75 7.92 5.68
N VAL A 206 -26.61 7.36 6.50
CA VAL A 206 -26.38 7.15 7.92
C VAL A 206 -26.14 5.66 8.15
N ALA A 207 -24.93 5.32 8.59
CA ALA A 207 -24.57 3.93 8.82
C ALA A 207 -25.51 3.27 9.84
N TYR A 208 -25.93 2.06 9.50
CA TYR A 208 -26.85 1.25 10.32
C TYR A 208 -28.21 1.91 10.66
N LYS A 209 -28.64 2.92 9.89
CA LYS A 209 -29.90 3.62 10.19
C LYS A 209 -31.10 2.65 10.27
N ALA A 210 -31.32 1.85 9.24
CA ALA A 210 -32.41 0.89 9.18
C ALA A 210 -32.36 -0.14 10.34
N PHE A 211 -31.16 -0.67 10.63
CA PHE A 211 -30.95 -1.56 11.78
C PHE A 211 -31.25 -0.88 13.13
N ARG A 212 -30.87 0.37 13.30
CA ARG A 212 -31.11 1.12 14.54
C ARG A 212 -32.57 1.47 14.74
N GLU A 213 -33.30 1.72 13.67
CA GLU A 213 -34.74 2.05 13.71
C GLU A 213 -35.60 0.81 13.90
N ASP A 214 -35.28 -0.29 13.20
CA ASP A 214 -35.96 -1.58 13.35
C ASP A 214 -34.97 -2.75 13.14
N PRO A 215 -34.33 -3.23 14.22
CA PRO A 215 -33.36 -4.33 14.13
C PRO A 215 -33.96 -5.67 13.70
N GLN A 216 -35.28 -5.87 13.90
CA GLN A 216 -35.93 -7.11 13.54
C GLN A 216 -36.22 -7.17 12.03
N ALA A 217 -36.70 -6.08 11.44
CA ALA A 217 -36.93 -5.98 10.02
C ALA A 217 -35.64 -5.82 9.20
N ASN A 218 -34.58 -5.27 9.81
CA ASN A 218 -33.30 -4.97 9.13
C ASN A 218 -32.12 -5.55 9.92
N PRO A 219 -32.02 -6.88 10.10
CA PRO A 219 -30.93 -7.49 10.84
C PRO A 219 -29.57 -7.20 10.15
N LEU A 220 -28.49 -7.23 10.92
CA LEU A 220 -27.14 -7.18 10.37
C LEU A 220 -26.82 -8.48 9.64
N THR A 221 -25.81 -8.45 8.76
CA THR A 221 -25.33 -9.62 8.01
C THR A 221 -24.49 -10.59 8.84
N THR A 222 -24.38 -10.35 10.15
CA THR A 222 -23.72 -11.26 11.11
C THR A 222 -24.58 -12.50 11.34
N PRO A 223 -24.00 -13.65 11.77
CA PRO A 223 -24.77 -14.85 12.10
C PRO A 223 -25.93 -14.65 13.07
N SER A 224 -25.75 -13.76 14.06
CA SER A 224 -26.80 -13.42 15.04
C SER A 224 -27.79 -12.35 14.56
N GLY A 225 -27.54 -11.70 13.43
CA GLY A 225 -28.29 -10.53 12.98
C GLY A 225 -28.06 -9.26 13.83
N LYS A 226 -27.13 -9.32 14.79
CA LYS A 226 -26.79 -8.25 15.73
C LYS A 226 -25.31 -7.91 15.69
N ILE A 227 -24.89 -6.89 16.45
CA ILE A 227 -23.47 -6.62 16.70
C ILE A 227 -22.91 -7.75 17.55
N GLU A 228 -21.87 -8.43 17.03
CA GLU A 228 -21.16 -9.51 17.74
C GLU A 228 -19.85 -8.99 18.30
N ILE A 229 -19.70 -9.11 19.63
CA ILE A 229 -18.46 -8.79 20.32
C ILE A 229 -17.51 -10.01 20.28
N TYR A 230 -18.07 -11.21 20.50
CA TYR A 230 -17.36 -12.47 20.30
C TYR A 230 -17.49 -12.92 18.84
N SER A 231 -16.37 -13.22 18.18
CA SER A 231 -16.35 -13.71 16.80
C SER A 231 -16.07 -15.21 16.75
N GLN A 232 -17.07 -16.02 16.44
CA GLN A 232 -16.89 -17.46 16.25
C GLN A 232 -15.91 -17.75 15.11
N ALA A 233 -15.95 -16.99 14.03
CA ALA A 233 -15.02 -17.14 12.91
C ALA A 233 -13.55 -16.96 13.32
N LEU A 234 -13.25 -16.01 14.22
CA LEU A 234 -11.90 -15.86 14.76
C LEU A 234 -11.51 -17.00 15.71
N ALA A 235 -12.45 -17.51 16.49
CA ALA A 235 -12.21 -18.68 17.34
C ALA A 235 -11.87 -19.93 16.50
N ASP A 236 -12.59 -20.14 15.41
CA ASP A 236 -12.37 -21.26 14.47
C ASP A 236 -11.01 -21.14 13.78
N ILE A 237 -10.64 -19.93 13.36
CA ILE A 237 -9.31 -19.63 12.79
C ILE A 237 -8.22 -19.91 13.83
N ALA A 238 -8.37 -19.41 15.05
CA ALA A 238 -7.40 -19.62 16.12
C ALA A 238 -7.20 -21.10 16.48
N ALA A 239 -8.24 -21.91 16.33
CA ALA A 239 -8.18 -23.35 16.58
C ALA A 239 -7.55 -24.16 15.43
N THR A 240 -7.49 -23.60 14.23
CA THR A 240 -7.06 -24.33 13.02
C THR A 240 -5.74 -23.85 12.44
N TRP A 241 -5.39 -22.58 12.64
CA TRP A 241 -4.16 -22.01 12.07
C TRP A 241 -2.92 -22.38 12.88
N GLU A 242 -1.82 -22.54 12.17
CA GLU A 242 -0.48 -22.76 12.73
C GLU A 242 0.17 -21.41 13.04
N LEU A 243 -0.08 -20.88 14.23
CA LEU A 243 0.48 -19.61 14.65
C LEU A 243 1.93 -19.77 15.15
N PRO A 244 2.83 -18.80 14.83
CA PRO A 244 4.13 -18.72 15.48
C PRO A 244 4.00 -18.59 16.99
N GLU A 245 5.04 -19.03 17.72
CA GLU A 245 5.07 -18.89 19.19
C GLU A 245 4.88 -17.43 19.63
N GLY A 246 3.96 -17.22 20.56
CA GLY A 246 3.60 -15.91 21.09
C GLY A 246 2.57 -15.14 20.27
N ASP A 247 2.19 -15.61 19.09
CA ASP A 247 1.11 -15.01 18.30
C ASP A 247 -0.25 -15.50 18.81
N VAL A 248 -1.21 -14.59 18.85
CA VAL A 248 -2.58 -14.85 19.30
C VAL A 248 -3.60 -14.27 18.34
N ILE A 249 -4.63 -15.04 18.04
CA ILE A 249 -5.87 -14.56 17.40
C ILE A 249 -6.98 -14.74 18.44
N ASP A 250 -7.43 -13.65 19.04
CA ASP A 250 -8.46 -13.68 20.08
C ASP A 250 -9.85 -13.45 19.44
N PRO A 251 -10.88 -14.23 19.82
CA PRO A 251 -12.24 -14.00 19.34
C PRO A 251 -12.90 -12.76 19.95
N LEU A 252 -12.32 -12.19 20.98
CA LEU A 252 -12.76 -10.95 21.61
C LEU A 252 -11.83 -9.79 21.23
N PRO A 253 -12.33 -8.54 21.15
CA PRO A 253 -11.52 -7.36 20.85
C PRO A 253 -10.78 -6.89 22.11
N ILE A 254 -9.83 -7.70 22.59
CA ILE A 254 -8.97 -7.40 23.72
C ILE A 254 -7.59 -6.91 23.26
N TYR A 255 -6.93 -6.14 24.14
CA TYR A 255 -5.53 -5.78 23.90
C TYR A 255 -4.64 -7.01 24.11
N THR A 256 -3.87 -7.32 23.09
CA THR A 256 -2.82 -8.36 23.13
C THR A 256 -1.47 -7.70 22.88
N PRO A 257 -0.51 -7.79 23.83
CA PRO A 257 0.83 -7.28 23.58
C PRO A 257 1.46 -8.06 22.41
N GLY A 258 1.79 -7.35 21.35
CA GLY A 258 2.49 -7.92 20.20
C GLY A 258 3.99 -8.09 20.47
N PHE A 259 4.68 -8.72 19.52
CA PHE A 259 6.14 -8.72 19.50
C PHE A 259 6.67 -7.28 19.36
N GLU A 260 7.88 -7.03 19.87
CA GLU A 260 8.51 -5.69 19.91
C GLU A 260 7.61 -4.62 20.55
N SER A 261 6.78 -5.00 21.53
CA SER A 261 6.07 -4.07 22.38
C SER A 261 6.96 -3.58 23.53
N TYR A 262 6.48 -2.60 24.28
CA TYR A 262 7.19 -2.14 25.49
C TYR A 262 7.41 -3.23 26.56
N GLN A 263 6.69 -4.35 26.48
CA GLN A 263 6.82 -5.51 27.36
C GLN A 263 7.83 -6.54 26.83
N ASP A 264 8.28 -6.41 25.59
CA ASP A 264 9.25 -7.31 25.00
C ASP A 264 10.62 -7.19 25.70
N PRO A 265 11.32 -8.30 26.01
CA PRO A 265 12.67 -8.27 26.55
C PRO A 265 13.67 -7.45 25.72
N LEU A 266 13.46 -7.34 24.40
CA LEU A 266 14.24 -6.53 23.48
C LEU A 266 14.20 -5.02 23.83
N ASN A 267 13.21 -4.58 24.59
CA ASN A 267 13.10 -3.20 25.08
C ASN A 267 14.32 -2.78 25.94
N LYS A 268 15.04 -3.74 26.54
CA LYS A 268 16.29 -3.44 27.29
C LYS A 268 17.40 -2.93 26.36
N GLN A 269 17.44 -3.40 25.12
CA GLN A 269 18.43 -3.02 24.10
C GLN A 269 17.94 -1.83 23.28
N TYR A 270 16.68 -1.85 22.86
CA TYR A 270 16.03 -0.83 22.05
C TYR A 270 14.84 -0.22 22.81
N PRO A 271 15.09 0.77 23.68
CA PRO A 271 14.10 1.20 24.69
C PRO A 271 13.03 2.15 24.18
N LEU A 272 13.02 2.48 22.89
CA LEU A 272 12.04 3.40 22.31
C LEU A 272 11.13 2.68 21.34
N GLN A 273 9.81 2.85 21.53
CA GLN A 273 8.81 2.38 20.59
C GLN A 273 8.79 3.27 19.37
N LEU A 274 8.99 2.69 18.18
CA LEU A 274 8.89 3.40 16.91
C LEU A 274 7.45 3.36 16.40
N THR A 275 6.91 4.51 16.01
CA THR A 275 5.62 4.61 15.33
C THR A 275 5.74 5.40 14.03
N GLY A 276 4.94 5.04 13.04
CA GLY A 276 4.76 5.84 11.82
C GLY A 276 3.59 6.81 11.94
N PHE A 277 3.58 7.84 11.10
CA PHE A 277 2.44 8.74 10.91
C PHE A 277 2.38 9.22 9.46
N HIS A 278 1.17 9.55 8.99
CA HIS A 278 0.97 10.12 7.67
C HIS A 278 1.65 11.48 7.57
N TYR A 279 2.55 11.64 6.61
CA TYR A 279 3.33 12.85 6.48
C TYR A 279 2.56 13.92 5.71
N LYS A 280 2.66 15.17 6.15
CA LYS A 280 1.82 16.27 5.65
C LYS A 280 2.05 16.60 4.17
N SER A 281 3.26 16.42 3.65
CA SER A 281 3.62 16.78 2.28
C SER A 281 3.65 15.62 1.30
N ARG A 282 3.26 14.43 1.73
CA ARG A 282 3.22 13.21 0.91
C ARG A 282 1.92 12.46 1.09
N VAL A 283 1.56 11.65 0.09
CA VAL A 283 0.54 10.61 0.19
C VAL A 283 1.29 9.28 0.07
N HIS A 284 1.58 8.65 1.21
CA HIS A 284 2.54 7.56 1.32
C HIS A 284 3.89 7.95 0.70
N SER A 285 4.38 7.31 -0.36
CA SER A 285 5.62 7.69 -1.06
C SER A 285 5.40 8.66 -2.24
N THR A 286 4.16 8.93 -2.64
CA THR A 286 3.83 9.87 -3.70
C THR A 286 4.23 11.29 -3.29
N TYR A 287 4.85 12.02 -4.20
CA TYR A 287 5.48 13.33 -4.01
C TYR A 287 6.80 13.33 -3.21
N GLY A 288 7.34 12.16 -2.88
CA GLY A 288 8.65 12.06 -2.22
C GLY A 288 9.83 12.57 -3.03
N ASN A 289 9.65 12.80 -4.34
CA ASN A 289 10.63 13.39 -5.27
C ASN A 289 10.43 14.89 -5.53
N VAL A 290 9.47 15.55 -4.87
CA VAL A 290 9.15 16.96 -5.10
C VAL A 290 9.90 17.85 -4.10
N ASP A 291 10.95 18.52 -4.55
CA ASP A 291 11.88 19.25 -3.68
C ASP A 291 11.22 20.42 -2.93
N VAL A 292 10.29 21.14 -3.56
CA VAL A 292 9.57 22.23 -2.88
C VAL A 292 8.73 21.71 -1.71
N LEU A 293 8.17 20.51 -1.81
CA LEU A 293 7.43 19.89 -0.71
C LEU A 293 8.36 19.35 0.38
N LYS A 294 9.52 18.81 0.01
CA LYS A 294 10.57 18.42 0.98
C LYS A 294 11.08 19.63 1.76
N ALA A 295 11.28 20.76 1.10
CA ALA A 295 11.71 22.00 1.74
C ALA A 295 10.64 22.59 2.69
N ALA A 296 9.37 22.50 2.30
CA ALA A 296 8.25 22.97 3.11
C ALA A 296 7.97 22.10 4.35
N CYS A 297 8.21 20.80 4.23
CA CYS A 297 8.02 19.82 5.32
C CYS A 297 9.24 18.90 5.36
N ARG A 298 10.16 19.14 6.29
CA ARG A 298 11.36 18.32 6.44
C ARG A 298 11.04 16.97 7.06
N GLN A 299 11.63 15.92 6.54
CA GLN A 299 11.58 14.59 7.17
C GLN A 299 12.44 14.61 8.44
N GLU A 300 11.81 14.48 9.61
CA GLU A 300 12.45 14.57 10.92
C GLU A 300 12.00 13.41 11.79
N MET A 301 12.85 12.95 12.70
CA MET A 301 12.47 12.04 13.76
C MET A 301 11.94 12.83 14.96
N TRP A 302 10.69 12.55 15.37
CA TRP A 302 10.07 13.23 16.51
C TRP A 302 10.36 12.48 17.80
N ILE A 303 10.84 13.21 18.84
CA ILE A 303 11.21 12.66 20.13
C ILE A 303 10.71 13.55 21.27
N ASN A 304 10.30 12.92 22.39
CA ASN A 304 9.92 13.65 23.60
C ASN A 304 11.11 14.38 24.23
N PRO A 305 10.93 15.60 24.79
CA PRO A 305 12.01 16.35 25.48
C PRO A 305 12.73 15.57 26.57
N LEU A 306 12.02 14.73 27.35
CA LEU A 306 12.63 13.93 28.42
C LEU A 306 13.56 12.85 27.86
N ASP A 307 13.18 12.22 26.76
CA ASP A 307 14.00 11.19 26.11
C ASP A 307 15.16 11.79 25.34
N ALA A 308 14.98 12.96 24.75
CA ALA A 308 16.03 13.75 24.11
C ALA A 308 17.10 14.20 25.13
N GLN A 309 16.66 14.74 26.28
CA GLN A 309 17.56 15.18 27.35
C GLN A 309 18.44 14.03 27.88
N LYS A 310 17.86 12.85 28.11
CA LYS A 310 18.61 11.65 28.54
C LYS A 310 19.71 11.23 27.58
N ARG A 311 19.58 11.61 26.30
CA ARG A 311 20.50 11.25 25.20
C ARG A 311 21.38 12.41 24.73
N GLY A 312 21.28 13.59 25.37
CA GLY A 312 22.01 14.79 24.97
C GLY A 312 21.61 15.32 23.59
N ILE A 313 20.37 15.04 23.15
CA ILE A 313 19.84 15.44 21.84
C ILE A 313 19.10 16.77 21.97
N HIS A 314 19.42 17.71 21.09
CA HIS A 314 18.73 18.99 20.95
C HIS A 314 17.93 19.02 19.65
N ASN A 315 16.98 19.94 19.58
CA ASN A 315 16.20 20.14 18.37
C ASN A 315 17.09 20.52 17.17
N GLY A 316 16.97 19.78 16.07
CA GLY A 316 17.77 19.95 14.87
C GLY A 316 19.10 19.17 14.87
N ASP A 317 19.45 18.49 15.95
CA ASP A 317 20.63 17.62 15.95
C ASP A 317 20.44 16.45 14.97
N LYS A 318 21.53 16.06 14.31
CA LYS A 318 21.56 14.85 13.51
C LYS A 318 21.63 13.64 14.43
N VAL A 319 20.74 12.69 14.23
CA VAL A 319 20.62 11.46 15.03
C VAL A 319 20.67 10.23 14.16
N ARG A 320 21.14 9.13 14.74
CA ARG A 320 20.98 7.78 14.22
C ARG A 320 19.84 7.09 14.96
N ILE A 321 18.95 6.49 14.22
CA ILE A 321 17.86 5.64 14.71
C ILE A 321 18.18 4.24 14.20
N PHE A 322 18.25 3.26 15.07
CA PHE A 322 18.72 1.93 14.66
C PHE A 322 18.15 0.80 15.49
N ASN A 323 18.19 -0.38 14.91
CA ASN A 323 18.01 -1.69 15.52
C ASN A 323 18.78 -2.74 14.70
N ASP A 324 18.56 -4.04 14.96
CA ASP A 324 19.29 -5.12 14.27
C ASP A 324 19.02 -5.16 12.75
N ARG A 325 17.94 -4.53 12.27
CA ARG A 325 17.53 -4.52 10.85
C ARG A 325 18.24 -3.45 10.03
N GLY A 326 18.63 -2.34 10.66
CA GLY A 326 19.29 -1.26 9.94
C GLY A 326 19.36 0.05 10.72
N GLU A 327 19.73 1.09 9.99
CA GLU A 327 20.02 2.40 10.56
C GLU A 327 19.55 3.53 9.64
N VAL A 328 18.96 4.57 10.23
CA VAL A 328 18.48 5.80 9.58
C VAL A 328 19.15 7.00 10.22
N HIS A 329 19.74 7.90 9.41
CA HIS A 329 20.33 9.15 9.86
C HIS A 329 19.50 10.34 9.39
N ILE A 330 18.96 11.12 10.35
CA ILE A 330 18.04 12.22 10.08
C ILE A 330 18.10 13.27 11.21
N GLU A 331 17.53 14.45 10.98
CA GLU A 331 17.41 15.48 12.00
C GLU A 331 16.37 15.12 13.05
N ALA A 332 16.62 15.48 14.32
CA ALA A 332 15.69 15.29 15.42
C ALA A 332 14.78 16.51 15.60
N LYS A 333 13.48 16.28 15.76
CA LYS A 333 12.51 17.25 16.23
C LYS A 333 12.12 16.95 17.66
N VAL A 334 12.63 17.74 18.58
CA VAL A 334 12.28 17.62 20.00
C VAL A 334 10.94 18.32 20.25
N THR A 335 9.93 17.55 20.67
CA THR A 335 8.56 18.06 20.80
C THR A 335 7.78 17.37 21.92
N PRO A 336 7.02 18.11 22.75
CA PRO A 336 6.13 17.54 23.77
C PRO A 336 4.89 16.85 23.19
N ARG A 337 4.70 16.89 21.86
CA ARG A 337 3.64 16.11 21.19
C ARG A 337 3.90 14.61 21.20
N MET A 338 5.15 14.20 21.41
CA MET A 338 5.50 12.79 21.57
C MET A 338 5.39 12.38 23.03
N MET A 339 4.85 11.19 23.27
CA MET A 339 4.83 10.56 24.59
C MET A 339 6.25 10.09 24.94
N PRO A 340 6.68 10.18 26.24
CA PRO A 340 7.93 9.57 26.66
C PRO A 340 7.99 8.07 26.33
N GLY A 341 9.15 7.61 25.88
CA GLY A 341 9.37 6.23 25.45
C GLY A 341 8.94 5.93 24.01
N VAL A 342 8.44 6.93 23.28
CA VAL A 342 7.99 6.78 21.88
C VAL A 342 8.71 7.78 20.96
N VAL A 343 9.16 7.30 19.81
CA VAL A 343 9.67 8.12 18.72
C VAL A 343 8.85 7.88 17.46
N ALA A 344 8.78 8.89 16.58
CA ALA A 344 8.00 8.78 15.36
C ALA A 344 8.78 9.22 14.12
N LEU A 345 8.58 8.48 13.03
CA LEU A 345 9.03 8.83 11.68
C LEU A 345 7.83 8.95 10.76
N GLY A 346 7.80 9.99 9.93
CA GLY A 346 6.80 10.10 8.86
C GLY A 346 6.98 8.98 7.83
N GLU A 347 5.88 8.28 7.52
CA GLU A 347 5.90 7.21 6.52
C GLU A 347 6.16 7.74 5.10
N GLY A 348 6.55 6.83 4.19
CA GLY A 348 6.64 7.09 2.76
C GLY A 348 7.86 7.88 2.29
N ALA A 349 8.80 8.22 3.17
CA ALA A 349 10.09 8.77 2.74
C ALA A 349 10.80 7.75 1.83
N TRP A 350 11.35 8.23 0.71
CA TRP A 350 12.06 7.35 -0.20
C TRP A 350 13.36 6.85 0.42
N TYR A 351 13.59 5.54 0.30
CA TYR A 351 14.82 4.92 0.72
C TYR A 351 15.99 5.48 -0.10
N ASP A 352 16.95 6.08 0.59
CA ASP A 352 18.14 6.74 0.01
C ASP A 352 19.40 6.38 0.81
N PRO A 353 19.93 5.16 0.63
CA PRO A 353 21.03 4.64 1.41
C PRO A 353 22.38 5.17 0.92
N ASP A 354 23.34 5.28 1.84
CA ASP A 354 24.76 5.37 1.49
C ASP A 354 25.37 3.98 1.18
N THR A 355 26.65 3.95 0.89
CA THR A 355 27.39 2.72 0.56
C THR A 355 27.43 1.69 1.70
N LYS A 356 27.11 2.09 2.93
CA LYS A 356 27.02 1.23 4.11
C LYS A 356 25.55 0.84 4.42
N ARG A 357 24.62 1.18 3.53
CA ARG A 357 23.17 0.99 3.69
C ARG A 357 22.56 1.80 4.84
N VAL A 358 23.21 2.84 5.30
CA VAL A 358 22.61 3.80 6.23
C VAL A 358 21.69 4.71 5.43
N ASP A 359 20.39 4.67 5.75
CA ASP A 359 19.42 5.50 5.04
C ASP A 359 19.52 6.97 5.45
N LYS A 360 19.50 7.85 4.46
CA LYS A 360 19.52 9.31 4.61
C LYS A 360 18.17 9.96 4.25
N GLY A 361 17.28 9.18 3.66
CA GLY A 361 15.95 9.64 3.26
C GLY A 361 14.95 9.70 4.41
N GLY A 362 15.19 8.96 5.47
CA GLY A 362 14.27 8.83 6.61
C GLY A 362 13.18 7.77 6.38
N CYS A 363 13.48 6.71 5.62
CA CYS A 363 12.56 5.61 5.37
C CYS A 363 12.38 4.73 6.61
N ILE A 364 11.20 4.78 7.21
CA ILE A 364 10.89 4.03 8.43
C ILE A 364 11.04 2.51 8.24
N ASN A 365 10.83 2.00 7.04
CA ASN A 365 10.84 0.56 6.76
C ASN A 365 12.23 -0.09 6.78
N VAL A 366 13.29 0.69 6.91
CA VAL A 366 14.62 0.18 7.31
C VAL A 366 14.57 -0.46 8.69
N LEU A 367 13.69 0.03 9.56
CA LEU A 367 13.61 -0.30 10.99
C LEU A 367 12.43 -1.21 11.35
N THR A 368 11.44 -1.34 10.47
CA THR A 368 10.25 -2.17 10.72
C THR A 368 10.51 -3.63 10.37
N THR A 369 9.79 -4.55 11.03
CA THR A 369 9.94 -5.99 10.85
C THR A 369 9.09 -6.53 9.72
N GLN A 370 9.56 -7.58 9.04
CA GLN A 370 8.77 -8.39 8.10
C GLN A 370 7.98 -9.51 8.80
N ARG A 371 8.13 -9.71 10.12
CA ARG A 371 7.30 -10.67 10.84
C ARG A 371 5.83 -10.35 10.61
N PRO A 372 5.04 -11.25 10.00
CA PRO A 372 3.67 -10.94 9.63
C PRO A 372 2.77 -10.86 10.86
N SER A 373 1.75 -10.00 10.80
CA SER A 373 0.67 -10.01 11.79
C SER A 373 -0.07 -11.36 11.76
N PRO A 374 -0.58 -11.85 12.89
CA PRO A 374 -1.13 -13.19 13.00
C PRO A 374 -2.24 -13.52 11.99
N LEU A 375 -3.24 -12.64 11.87
CA LEU A 375 -4.42 -12.87 11.03
C LEU A 375 -4.24 -12.41 9.59
N ALA A 376 -3.93 -11.12 9.40
CA ALA A 376 -3.91 -10.51 8.06
C ALA A 376 -2.62 -10.79 7.29
N LYS A 377 -1.58 -11.30 7.94
CA LYS A 377 -0.24 -11.48 7.37
C LYS A 377 0.32 -10.19 6.76
N GLY A 378 0.00 -9.06 7.40
CA GLY A 378 0.45 -7.72 7.00
C GLY A 378 1.65 -7.24 7.81
N ASN A 379 2.23 -6.11 7.42
CA ASN A 379 3.32 -5.48 8.17
C ASN A 379 2.82 -4.84 9.46
N PRO A 380 3.40 -5.15 10.61
CA PRO A 380 3.13 -4.47 11.88
C PRO A 380 3.95 -3.17 11.97
N SER A 381 3.46 -2.12 11.36
CA SER A 381 4.21 -0.86 11.18
C SER A 381 4.43 -0.06 12.47
N HIS A 382 3.70 -0.37 13.55
CA HIS A 382 3.70 0.43 14.79
C HIS A 382 4.15 -0.36 16.03
N THR A 383 4.69 -1.56 15.85
CA THR A 383 5.23 -2.40 16.91
C THR A 383 6.68 -2.77 16.57
N ASN A 384 7.58 -1.80 16.71
CA ASN A 384 8.99 -1.96 16.44
C ASN A 384 9.79 -1.20 17.49
N LEU A 385 10.88 -1.77 17.96
CA LEU A 385 11.75 -1.16 18.95
C LEU A 385 13.02 -0.62 18.31
N VAL A 386 13.47 0.54 18.77
CA VAL A 386 14.68 1.21 18.28
C VAL A 386 15.48 1.84 19.40
N GLN A 387 16.75 2.10 19.13
CA GLN A 387 17.60 3.01 19.88
C GLN A 387 17.84 4.29 19.06
N VAL A 388 18.05 5.40 19.76
CA VAL A 388 18.38 6.69 19.17
C VAL A 388 19.59 7.28 19.85
N GLU A 389 20.54 7.73 19.06
CA GLU A 389 21.80 8.37 19.52
C GLU A 389 22.10 9.60 18.67
N LYS A 390 22.82 10.54 19.22
CA LYS A 390 23.38 11.67 18.46
C LYS A 390 24.53 11.19 17.58
N VAL A 391 24.61 11.66 16.31
CA VAL A 391 25.71 11.38 15.38
C VAL A 391 26.84 12.35 15.59
#